data_229ad2ab9e844247560f46c29d3e01ce
#
_entry.id   229ad2ab9e844247560f46c29d3e01ce
#
_cell.length_a   1.000
_cell.length_b   1.000
_cell.length_c   1.000
_cell.angle_alpha   90.00
_cell.angle_beta   90.00
_cell.angle_gamma   90.00
#
_symmetry.space_group_name_H-M   'P 1'
#
loop_
_entity.id
_entity.type
_entity.pdbx_description
1 polymer ?
#
loop_
_entity_poly.entity_id
_entity_poly.type
_entity_poly.pdbx_seq_one_letter_code
_entity_poly.pdbx_strand_id
1 'polypeptide(L)'
;MDQPNQNELEVLRLLWNSAPQKPAELQESFGWEIDNGTLRSVLVGMVERGLLTRKRNGRAYLYSPKVKRETQLRQTVRRLADVFTGGSTGQLLMELAEKETLSPEELKQLKKIARGES
;
A
#
# COMPACT_ATOMS: atom_id res chain seq x y z
N MET A 1 12.18 -12.15 -1.82
CA MET A 1 11.12 -11.47 -2.56
C MET A 1 11.08 -10.00 -2.21
N ASP A 2 11.04 -9.16 -3.21
CA ASP A 2 11.08 -7.73 -3.01
C ASP A 2 9.79 -7.20 -2.40
N GLN A 3 9.95 -6.56 -1.27
CA GLN A 3 8.83 -5.87 -0.63
C GLN A 3 8.86 -4.42 -1.07
N PRO A 4 7.70 -3.82 -1.34
CA PRO A 4 7.66 -2.40 -1.65
C PRO A 4 8.19 -1.59 -0.46
N ASN A 5 9.04 -0.59 -0.76
CA ASN A 5 9.51 0.33 0.26
C ASN A 5 8.46 1.42 0.50
N GLN A 6 8.78 2.37 1.39
CA GLN A 6 7.83 3.40 1.77
C GLN A 6 7.38 4.28 0.60
N ASN A 7 8.31 4.69 -0.26
CA ASN A 7 7.95 5.48 -1.45
C ASN A 7 7.06 4.67 -2.40
N GLU A 8 7.38 3.42 -2.58
CA GLU A 8 6.61 2.54 -3.47
C GLU A 8 5.21 2.29 -2.93
N LEU A 9 5.08 2.09 -1.63
CA LEU A 9 3.76 1.92 -1.01
C LEU A 9 2.92 3.18 -1.15
N GLU A 10 3.53 4.36 -1.06
CA GLU A 10 2.81 5.61 -1.26
C GLU A 10 2.30 5.73 -2.70
N VAL A 11 3.12 5.37 -3.68
CA VAL A 11 2.69 5.34 -5.07
C VAL A 11 1.48 4.42 -5.23
N LEU A 12 1.57 3.21 -4.68
CA LEU A 12 0.46 2.26 -4.76
C LEU A 12 -0.80 2.81 -4.09
N ARG A 13 -0.65 3.41 -2.90
CA ARG A 13 -1.77 3.98 -2.17
C ARG A 13 -2.52 5.02 -2.99
N LEU A 14 -1.75 5.92 -3.61
CA LEU A 14 -2.33 6.97 -4.44
C LEU A 14 -3.03 6.40 -5.67
N LEU A 15 -2.42 5.40 -6.30
CA LEU A 15 -2.99 4.80 -7.50
C LEU A 15 -4.19 3.91 -7.20
N TRP A 16 -4.22 3.26 -6.04
CA TRP A 16 -5.43 2.51 -5.64
C TRP A 16 -6.62 3.44 -5.42
N ASN A 17 -6.34 4.67 -4.98
CA ASN A 17 -7.40 5.67 -4.82
C ASN A 17 -7.84 6.27 -6.14
N SER A 18 -6.91 6.51 -7.05
CA SER A 18 -7.20 7.17 -8.31
C SER A 18 -6.17 6.77 -9.37
N ALA A 19 -6.56 5.98 -10.31
CA ALA A 19 -5.70 5.56 -11.42
C ALA A 19 -6.48 5.69 -12.73
N PRO A 20 -5.79 5.91 -13.85
CA PRO A 20 -4.33 6.09 -13.95
C PRO A 20 -3.91 7.52 -13.59
N GLN A 21 -2.62 7.70 -13.28
CA GLN A 21 -2.08 9.02 -12.99
C GLN A 21 -0.73 9.24 -13.66
N LYS A 22 -0.46 10.51 -13.95
CA LYS A 22 0.84 10.97 -14.45
C LYS A 22 1.81 11.18 -13.28
N PRO A 23 3.13 11.15 -13.53
CA PRO A 23 4.09 11.44 -12.45
C PRO A 23 3.86 12.78 -11.75
N ALA A 24 3.50 13.82 -12.50
CA ALA A 24 3.24 15.14 -11.92
C ALA A 24 2.07 15.11 -10.94
N GLU A 25 1.03 14.35 -11.26
CA GLU A 25 -0.12 14.20 -10.37
C GLU A 25 0.25 13.45 -9.10
N LEU A 26 1.04 12.39 -9.24
CA LEU A 26 1.52 11.62 -8.10
C LEU A 26 2.40 12.47 -7.19
N GLN A 27 3.29 13.27 -7.79
CA GLN A 27 4.19 14.14 -7.03
C GLN A 27 3.39 15.16 -6.21
N GLU A 28 2.38 15.75 -6.82
CA GLU A 28 1.53 16.74 -6.17
C GLU A 28 0.78 16.16 -4.97
N SER A 29 0.35 14.91 -5.07
CA SER A 29 -0.44 14.25 -4.03
C SER A 29 0.39 13.46 -3.02
N PHE A 30 1.70 13.37 -3.23
CA PHE A 30 2.58 12.58 -2.38
C PHE A 30 2.52 13.06 -0.93
N GLY A 31 2.51 12.13 0.01
CA GLY A 31 2.39 12.43 1.43
C GLY A 31 3.61 13.11 2.05
N TRP A 32 4.72 13.17 1.33
CA TRP A 32 5.94 13.88 1.74
C TRP A 32 6.65 14.40 0.50
N GLU A 33 7.64 15.26 0.73
CA GLU A 33 8.40 15.83 -0.38
C GLU A 33 9.18 14.75 -1.10
N ILE A 34 9.05 14.72 -2.42
CA ILE A 34 9.83 13.84 -3.28
C ILE A 34 10.14 14.62 -4.55
N ASP A 35 11.40 14.59 -4.97
CA ASP A 35 11.76 15.28 -6.20
C ASP A 35 11.36 14.45 -7.42
N ASN A 36 11.24 15.14 -8.54
CA ASN A 36 10.78 14.54 -9.79
C ASN A 36 11.65 13.37 -10.24
N GLY A 37 12.96 13.54 -10.14
CA GLY A 37 13.90 12.49 -10.56
C GLY A 37 13.76 11.23 -9.72
N THR A 38 13.65 11.39 -8.41
CA THR A 38 13.48 10.26 -7.50
C THR A 38 12.15 9.54 -7.78
N LEU A 39 11.08 10.30 -7.95
CA LEU A 39 9.78 9.70 -8.24
C LEU A 39 9.80 8.92 -9.55
N ARG A 40 10.37 9.49 -10.61
CA ARG A 40 10.46 8.81 -11.89
C ARG A 40 11.27 7.52 -11.79
N SER A 41 12.36 7.55 -11.03
CA SER A 41 13.17 6.37 -10.77
C SER A 41 12.37 5.28 -10.05
N VAL A 42 11.60 5.68 -9.05
CA VAL A 42 10.72 4.76 -8.31
C VAL A 42 9.71 4.12 -9.27
N LEU A 43 9.07 4.93 -10.10
CA LEU A 43 8.05 4.43 -11.03
C LEU A 43 8.61 3.45 -12.05
N VAL A 44 9.79 3.76 -12.61
CA VAL A 44 10.45 2.86 -13.56
C VAL A 44 10.76 1.52 -12.90
N GLY A 45 11.34 1.56 -11.70
CA GLY A 45 11.65 0.34 -10.96
C GLY A 45 10.42 -0.49 -10.64
N MET A 46 9.32 0.17 -10.30
CA MET A 46 8.08 -0.55 -10.00
C MET A 46 7.48 -1.22 -11.24
N VAL A 47 7.56 -0.56 -12.40
CA VAL A 47 7.11 -1.18 -13.65
C VAL A 47 7.96 -2.40 -13.96
N GLU A 48 9.28 -2.30 -13.81
CA GLU A 48 10.20 -3.41 -14.08
C GLU A 48 9.93 -4.60 -13.16
N ARG A 49 9.55 -4.34 -11.92
CA ARG A 49 9.26 -5.39 -10.95
C ARG A 49 7.81 -5.90 -11.01
N GLY A 50 7.01 -5.40 -11.94
CA GLY A 50 5.64 -5.86 -12.12
C GLY A 50 4.64 -5.34 -11.10
N LEU A 51 4.97 -4.26 -10.40
CA LEU A 51 4.05 -3.63 -9.44
C LEU A 51 3.10 -2.65 -10.10
N LEU A 52 3.54 -2.04 -11.21
CA LEU A 52 2.76 -1.07 -11.97
C LEU A 52 2.74 -1.46 -13.43
N THR A 53 1.69 -1.01 -14.10
CA THR A 53 1.67 -0.93 -15.57
C THR A 53 1.70 0.53 -15.97
N ARG A 54 2.13 0.81 -17.18
CA ARG A 54 2.10 2.16 -17.73
C ARG A 54 1.63 2.14 -19.16
N LYS A 55 0.97 3.22 -19.53
CA LYS A 55 0.45 3.38 -20.89
C LYS A 55 0.82 4.77 -21.38
N ARG A 56 1.29 4.84 -22.60
CA ARG A 56 1.67 6.12 -23.17
C ARG A 56 0.43 6.93 -23.53
N ASN A 57 0.45 8.20 -23.18
CA ASN A 57 -0.59 9.15 -23.51
C ASN A 57 0.09 10.46 -23.90
N GLY A 58 0.26 10.64 -25.22
CA GLY A 58 1.03 11.76 -25.72
C GLY A 58 2.49 11.64 -25.33
N ARG A 59 3.02 12.65 -24.64
CA ARG A 59 4.42 12.66 -24.17
C ARG A 59 4.59 12.10 -22.77
N ALA A 60 3.50 11.82 -22.09
CA ALA A 60 3.53 11.34 -20.73
C ALA A 60 3.13 9.88 -20.65
N TYR A 61 3.52 9.23 -19.56
CA TYR A 61 3.01 7.92 -19.21
C TYR A 61 1.93 8.07 -18.17
N LEU A 62 0.92 7.22 -18.27
CA LEU A 62 -0.10 7.06 -17.24
C LEU A 62 0.17 5.74 -16.52
N TYR A 63 0.27 5.79 -15.22
CA TYR A 63 0.60 4.63 -14.38
C TYR A 63 -0.63 4.11 -13.69
N SER A 64 -0.72 2.79 -13.57
CA SER A 64 -1.79 2.10 -12.87
C SER A 64 -1.21 0.98 -12.03
N PRO A 65 -1.85 0.62 -10.90
CA PRO A 65 -1.34 -0.49 -10.09
C PRO A 65 -1.62 -1.81 -10.79
N LYS A 66 -0.63 -2.70 -10.77
CA LYS A 66 -0.78 -4.07 -11.27
C LYS A 66 -1.13 -5.03 -10.13
N VAL A 67 -0.81 -4.65 -8.90
CA VAL A 67 -1.11 -5.45 -7.71
C VAL A 67 -2.37 -4.92 -7.05
N LYS A 68 -3.19 -5.83 -6.55
CA LYS A 68 -4.42 -5.45 -5.85
C LYS A 68 -4.11 -5.02 -4.42
N ARG A 69 -4.85 -4.01 -3.94
CA ARG A 69 -4.66 -3.49 -2.59
C ARG A 69 -4.80 -4.59 -1.53
N GLU A 70 -5.83 -5.42 -1.66
CA GLU A 70 -6.11 -6.50 -0.70
C GLU A 70 -5.00 -7.53 -0.67
N THR A 71 -4.44 -7.85 -1.83
CA THR A 71 -3.32 -8.78 -1.91
C THR A 71 -2.08 -8.21 -1.23
N GLN A 72 -1.79 -6.94 -1.50
CA GLN A 72 -0.63 -6.28 -0.90
C GLN A 72 -0.79 -6.16 0.61
N LEU A 73 -1.98 -5.79 1.07
CA LEU A 73 -2.27 -5.70 2.50
C LEU A 73 -2.01 -7.04 3.20
N ARG A 74 -2.54 -8.12 2.62
CA ARG A 74 -2.38 -9.45 3.20
C ARG A 74 -0.93 -9.88 3.27
N GLN A 75 -0.16 -9.61 2.22
CA GLN A 75 1.26 -9.96 2.19
C GLN A 75 2.06 -9.17 3.21
N THR A 76 1.75 -7.88 3.36
CA THR A 76 2.43 -7.01 4.31
C THR A 76 2.15 -7.44 5.75
N VAL A 77 0.89 -7.74 6.06
CA VAL A 77 0.50 -8.21 7.40
C VAL A 77 1.18 -9.53 7.72
N ARG A 78 1.23 -10.45 6.75
CA ARG A 78 1.90 -11.74 6.94
C ARG A 78 3.37 -11.58 7.27
N ARG A 79 4.05 -10.67 6.56
CA ARG A 79 5.46 -10.43 6.81
C ARG A 79 5.69 -9.84 8.19
N LEU A 80 4.85 -8.90 8.61
CA LEU A 80 4.94 -8.34 9.95
C LEU A 80 4.72 -9.43 11.01
N ALA A 81 3.77 -10.33 10.76
CA ALA A 81 3.52 -11.43 11.68
C ALA A 81 4.72 -12.35 11.79
N ASP A 82 5.40 -12.63 10.67
CA ASP A 82 6.61 -13.46 10.68
C ASP A 82 7.71 -12.84 11.54
N VAL A 83 7.86 -11.51 11.44
CA VAL A 83 8.90 -10.78 12.17
C VAL A 83 8.58 -10.70 13.67
N PHE A 84 7.35 -10.38 14.01
CA PHE A 84 7.01 -10.04 15.40
C PHE A 84 6.31 -11.13 16.19
N THR A 85 5.64 -12.06 15.54
CA THR A 85 4.81 -13.07 16.23
C THR A 85 5.07 -14.49 15.75
N GLY A 86 6.18 -14.71 15.06
CA GLY A 86 6.51 -16.05 14.59
C GLY A 86 5.52 -16.62 13.58
N GLY A 87 4.82 -15.75 12.86
CA GLY A 87 3.90 -16.15 11.80
C GLY A 87 2.42 -16.13 12.17
N SER A 88 2.09 -15.69 13.38
CA SER A 88 0.68 -15.61 13.79
C SER A 88 0.11 -14.22 13.47
N THR A 89 -0.67 -14.12 12.41
CA THR A 89 -1.34 -12.87 12.06
C THR A 89 -2.40 -12.52 13.11
N GLY A 90 -3.07 -13.51 13.67
CA GLY A 90 -4.06 -13.27 14.72
C GLY A 90 -3.43 -12.63 15.96
N GLN A 91 -2.28 -13.16 16.38
CA GLN A 91 -1.57 -12.59 17.53
C GLN A 91 -1.08 -11.17 17.25
N LEU A 92 -0.60 -10.91 16.04
CA LEU A 92 -0.19 -9.57 15.63
C LEU A 92 -1.34 -8.59 15.75
N LEU A 93 -2.51 -8.97 15.23
CA LEU A 93 -3.69 -8.11 15.27
C LEU A 93 -4.15 -7.85 16.71
N MET A 94 -4.08 -8.87 17.56
CA MET A 94 -4.44 -8.73 18.97
C MET A 94 -3.50 -7.77 19.69
N GLU A 95 -2.21 -7.89 19.46
CA GLU A 95 -1.22 -6.98 20.05
C GLU A 95 -1.47 -5.53 19.62
N LEU A 96 -1.74 -5.33 18.33
CA LEU A 96 -2.03 -3.99 17.83
C LEU A 96 -3.30 -3.42 18.45
N ALA A 97 -4.34 -4.24 18.56
CA ALA A 97 -5.61 -3.80 19.13
C ALA A 97 -5.46 -3.39 20.59
N GLU A 98 -4.59 -4.07 21.35
CA GLU A 98 -4.35 -3.74 22.75
C GLU A 98 -3.56 -2.44 22.93
N LYS A 99 -2.69 -2.12 21.97
CA LYS A 99 -1.78 -0.98 22.10
C LYS A 99 -2.27 0.29 21.44
N GLU A 100 -3.19 0.17 20.50
CA GLU A 100 -3.71 1.32 19.78
C GLU A 100 -4.99 1.83 20.41
N THR A 101 -5.15 3.14 20.38
CA THR A 101 -6.40 3.77 20.82
C THR A 101 -7.40 3.68 19.68
N LEU A 102 -8.42 2.87 19.86
CA LEU A 102 -9.46 2.69 18.86
C LEU A 102 -10.67 3.55 19.20
N SER A 103 -11.27 4.15 18.19
CA SER A 103 -12.54 4.85 18.36
C SER A 103 -13.65 3.83 18.66
N PRO A 104 -14.78 4.25 19.25
CA PRO A 104 -15.90 3.33 19.46
C PRO A 104 -16.37 2.66 18.17
N GLU A 105 -16.35 3.40 17.06
CA GLU A 105 -16.74 2.85 15.76
C GLU A 105 -15.74 1.79 15.28
N GLU A 106 -14.47 2.07 15.41
CA GLU A 106 -13.42 1.13 15.01
C GLU A 106 -13.48 -0.15 15.84
N LEU A 107 -13.68 0.01 17.16
CA LEU A 107 -13.80 -1.13 18.06
C LEU A 107 -15.00 -2.01 17.70
N LYS A 108 -16.12 -1.38 17.38
CA LYS A 108 -17.33 -2.07 16.97
C LYS A 108 -17.11 -2.87 15.69
N GLN A 109 -16.44 -2.28 14.70
CA GLN A 109 -16.11 -2.95 13.45
C GLN A 109 -15.16 -4.12 13.70
N LEU A 110 -14.16 -3.93 14.53
CA LEU A 110 -13.21 -4.98 14.84
C LEU A 110 -13.89 -6.18 15.50
N LYS A 111 -14.79 -5.94 16.45
CA LYS A 111 -15.57 -7.01 17.07
C LYS A 111 -16.43 -7.76 16.08
N LYS A 112 -17.01 -7.04 15.13
CA LYS A 112 -17.83 -7.63 14.08
C LYS A 112 -17.00 -8.54 13.19
N ILE A 113 -15.82 -8.10 12.80
CA ILE A 113 -14.90 -8.92 12.00
C ILE A 113 -14.47 -10.16 12.77
N ALA A 114 -14.16 -10.01 14.05
CA ALA A 114 -13.73 -11.13 14.90
C ALA A 114 -14.82 -12.21 15.02
N ARG A 115 -16.08 -11.82 14.90
CA ARG A 115 -17.20 -12.78 14.91
C ARG A 115 -17.51 -13.36 13.54
N GLY A 116 -16.74 -13.02 12.53
CA GLY A 116 -16.95 -13.50 11.17
C GLY A 116 -18.10 -12.81 10.44
N GLU A 117 -18.56 -11.68 10.96
CA GLU A 117 -19.62 -10.89 10.31
C GLU A 117 -19.00 -9.90 9.35
N SER A 118 -19.59 -9.70 8.20
CA SER A 118 -19.09 -8.75 7.21
C SER A 118 -20.09 -7.63 6.95
#